data_688808ab59bd414da4894cd505f0f746
#
_entry.id   688808ab59bd414da4894cd505f0f746
#
_cell.length_a   1.000
_cell.length_b   1.000
_cell.length_c   1.000
_cell.angle_alpha   90.00
_cell.angle_beta   90.00
_cell.angle_gamma   90.00
#
_symmetry.space_group_name_H-M   'P 1'
#
loop_
_entity.id
_entity.type
_entity.pdbx_description
1 polymer ?
#
loop_
_entity_poly.entity_id
_entity_poly.type
_entity_poly.pdbx_seq_one_letter_code
_entity_poly.pdbx_strand_id
1 'polypeptide(L)'
;KYRTKTDFTQEGVMRVQSYFRDKKIPCDVIGLEPGWHTAAYSCSYVWNKERYPDHHSMLKTLIGNHYKVNLWEHAYVHPTSPLWKPLKDYSGDFLVWGGLVPDFALPETRTRFADYHKQLMREGISGFKLDECDNSDVSVGNATWGFPEMSTFPSGMDGEQVHQAFGMLYLRTLNEMYVSENKRTFQDYRSSGLFASSIPASLYSDIYGYKDYIEMVCNSAFGGLLWSPEVRQSGSKAEFFRRLQVVLLSAHAVVDSWFLQNPPWLQYDKDKNNAGIFLTDSIEMENITRKLVNQRMRLLPYLYNAFAHYCMEGIPPFRPLLMDFSGDVKIQNITNQYMMGDNLMVAPLLDDTGKRTVYFPKGTWYNFNTNERYEGGGEHEVTIAMDEMPLFVKGGTILPLAKPLQYVADDSVFDIVCHVYGDASEATSTLFEDDGVSYDFESKNSYNWLLLDVKNGKGKYKRKGSYKGKRYNVSEWVFIK
;
A
#
# COMPACT_ATOMS: atom_id res chain seq x y z
N LYS A 1 4.39 -3.18 -4.93
CA LYS A 1 3.39 -3.42 -5.98
C LYS A 1 3.75 -2.63 -7.24
N TYR A 2 3.61 -3.25 -8.39
CA TYR A 2 3.73 -2.60 -9.69
C TYR A 2 2.40 -2.74 -10.45
N ARG A 3 1.80 -1.62 -10.85
CA ARG A 3 0.62 -1.59 -11.70
C ARG A 3 1.03 -1.32 -13.14
N THR A 4 0.44 -2.07 -14.07
CA THR A 4 0.75 -2.00 -15.50
C THR A 4 0.09 -0.79 -16.18
N LYS A 5 0.47 -0.51 -17.43
CA LYS A 5 -0.22 0.48 -18.25
C LYS A 5 -1.68 0.07 -18.50
N THR A 6 -2.54 1.05 -18.73
CA THR A 6 -4.00 0.86 -18.88
C THR A 6 -4.40 -0.14 -19.97
N ASP A 7 -3.65 -0.18 -21.06
CA ASP A 7 -3.90 -1.00 -22.25
C ASP A 7 -2.88 -2.17 -22.40
N PHE A 8 -2.27 -2.59 -21.31
CA PHE A 8 -1.23 -3.64 -21.31
C PHE A 8 -1.76 -4.96 -21.84
N THR A 9 -0.85 -5.81 -22.29
CA THR A 9 -1.14 -7.14 -22.82
C THR A 9 -0.51 -8.23 -21.97
N GLN A 10 -0.94 -9.47 -22.14
CA GLN A 10 -0.34 -10.65 -21.50
C GLN A 10 1.19 -10.70 -21.73
N GLU A 11 1.64 -10.45 -22.95
CA GLU A 11 3.08 -10.40 -23.27
C GLU A 11 3.80 -9.31 -22.46
N GLY A 12 3.19 -8.11 -22.37
CA GLY A 12 3.71 -7.02 -21.55
C GLY A 12 3.85 -7.41 -20.08
N VAL A 13 2.83 -8.05 -19.51
CA VAL A 13 2.85 -8.55 -18.13
C VAL A 13 3.97 -9.56 -17.93
N MET A 14 4.13 -10.52 -18.87
CA MET A 14 5.16 -11.53 -18.80
C MET A 14 6.58 -10.94 -18.88
N ARG A 15 6.76 -9.90 -19.70
CA ARG A 15 8.01 -9.15 -19.78
C ARG A 15 8.34 -8.43 -18.47
N VAL A 16 7.38 -7.74 -17.89
CA VAL A 16 7.58 -6.98 -16.64
C VAL A 16 7.88 -7.90 -15.46
N GLN A 17 7.17 -9.02 -15.31
CA GLN A 17 7.43 -9.95 -14.21
C GLN A 17 8.86 -10.55 -14.30
N SER A 18 9.31 -10.92 -15.49
CA SER A 18 10.68 -11.39 -15.71
C SER A 18 11.71 -10.31 -15.40
N TYR A 19 11.46 -9.07 -15.86
CA TYR A 19 12.33 -7.93 -15.59
C TYR A 19 12.59 -7.73 -14.08
N PHE A 20 11.57 -7.75 -13.21
CA PHE A 20 11.76 -7.59 -11.78
C PHE A 20 12.64 -8.71 -11.18
N ARG A 21 12.45 -9.96 -11.59
CA ARG A 21 13.25 -11.09 -11.09
C ARG A 21 14.69 -11.04 -11.61
N ASP A 22 14.89 -10.80 -12.91
CA ASP A 22 16.21 -10.72 -13.56
C ASP A 22 17.04 -9.57 -13.00
N LYS A 23 16.39 -8.42 -12.77
CA LYS A 23 17.04 -7.22 -12.21
C LYS A 23 17.14 -7.23 -10.69
N LYS A 24 16.60 -8.26 -10.05
CA LYS A 24 16.61 -8.42 -8.59
C LYS A 24 16.02 -7.17 -7.88
N ILE A 25 14.94 -6.61 -8.44
CA ILE A 25 14.16 -5.56 -7.81
C ILE A 25 12.99 -6.23 -7.10
N PRO A 26 12.88 -6.16 -5.76
CA PRO A 26 11.79 -6.80 -5.05
C PRO A 26 10.43 -6.32 -5.51
N CYS A 27 9.53 -7.26 -5.80
CA CYS A 27 8.15 -6.96 -6.16
C CYS A 27 7.26 -8.16 -5.82
N ASP A 28 6.21 -7.95 -5.04
CA ASP A 28 5.31 -9.02 -4.58
C ASP A 28 4.00 -9.05 -5.37
N VAL A 29 3.56 -7.90 -5.92
CA VAL A 29 2.24 -7.78 -6.52
C VAL A 29 2.34 -7.15 -7.91
N ILE A 30 1.75 -7.81 -8.91
CA ILE A 30 1.47 -7.24 -10.22
C ILE A 30 -0.01 -6.83 -10.27
N GLY A 31 -0.28 -5.56 -10.54
CA GLY A 31 -1.63 -5.03 -10.73
C GLY A 31 -1.93 -4.86 -12.21
N LEU A 32 -3.06 -5.39 -12.67
CA LEU A 32 -3.55 -5.19 -14.03
C LEU A 32 -4.57 -4.05 -14.01
N GLU A 33 -4.33 -3.05 -14.84
CA GLU A 33 -5.17 -1.87 -15.00
C GLU A 33 -6.34 -2.14 -16.01
N PRO A 34 -7.23 -1.19 -16.35
CA PRO A 34 -8.52 -1.43 -17.04
C PRO A 34 -8.49 -2.38 -18.23
N GLY A 35 -7.38 -2.49 -18.92
CA GLY A 35 -7.23 -3.27 -20.15
C GLY A 35 -7.47 -4.77 -20.03
N TRP A 36 -7.59 -5.32 -18.84
CA TRP A 36 -7.96 -6.73 -18.68
C TRP A 36 -9.43 -6.99 -18.99
N HIS A 37 -10.30 -5.97 -18.90
CA HIS A 37 -11.72 -6.06 -19.24
C HIS A 37 -11.97 -6.05 -20.76
N THR A 38 -13.05 -6.68 -21.20
CA THR A 38 -13.61 -6.48 -22.55
C THR A 38 -14.27 -5.11 -22.70
N ALA A 39 -14.81 -4.54 -21.60
CA ALA A 39 -15.30 -3.17 -21.48
C ALA A 39 -14.92 -2.66 -20.08
N ALA A 40 -14.32 -1.48 -19.98
CA ALA A 40 -13.77 -0.93 -18.74
C ALA A 40 -14.62 0.19 -18.12
N TYR A 41 -15.25 1.01 -18.93
CA TYR A 41 -16.14 2.12 -18.52
C TYR A 41 -17.50 1.96 -19.22
N SER A 42 -18.50 1.29 -18.60
CA SER A 42 -18.51 0.54 -17.35
C SER A 42 -17.82 -0.84 -17.42
N CYS A 43 -17.69 -1.55 -16.27
CA CYS A 43 -16.93 -2.79 -16.19
C CYS A 43 -17.71 -4.04 -16.63
N SER A 44 -17.09 -4.82 -17.52
CA SER A 44 -17.64 -6.12 -17.93
C SER A 44 -17.26 -7.26 -16.98
N TYR A 45 -16.16 -7.15 -16.24
CA TYR A 45 -15.52 -8.20 -15.42
C TYR A 45 -15.20 -9.48 -16.20
N VAL A 46 -14.96 -9.34 -17.50
CA VAL A 46 -14.64 -10.44 -18.41
C VAL A 46 -13.27 -10.20 -19.05
N TRP A 47 -12.42 -11.21 -19.00
CA TRP A 47 -11.09 -11.16 -19.59
C TRP A 47 -11.13 -10.82 -21.09
N ASN A 48 -10.41 -9.81 -21.49
CA ASN A 48 -10.21 -9.43 -22.90
C ASN A 48 -9.27 -10.44 -23.56
N LYS A 49 -9.83 -11.33 -24.39
CA LYS A 49 -9.08 -12.41 -25.04
C LYS A 49 -8.12 -11.95 -26.14
N GLU A 50 -8.30 -10.76 -26.67
CA GLU A 50 -7.34 -10.18 -27.63
C GLU A 50 -6.04 -9.76 -26.92
N ARG A 51 -6.16 -9.22 -25.71
CA ARG A 51 -5.00 -8.77 -24.90
C ARG A 51 -4.45 -9.89 -24.01
N TYR A 52 -5.31 -10.76 -23.52
CA TYR A 52 -4.98 -11.85 -22.60
C TYR A 52 -5.53 -13.18 -23.15
N PRO A 53 -4.94 -13.69 -24.24
CA PRO A 53 -5.46 -14.89 -24.94
C PRO A 53 -5.46 -16.12 -24.05
N ASP A 54 -4.47 -16.28 -23.19
CA ASP A 54 -4.36 -17.38 -22.21
C ASP A 54 -4.02 -16.82 -20.81
N HIS A 55 -4.98 -16.09 -20.21
CA HIS A 55 -4.81 -15.52 -18.87
C HIS A 55 -4.58 -16.59 -17.79
N HIS A 56 -5.13 -17.80 -17.94
CA HIS A 56 -4.91 -18.88 -16.96
C HIS A 56 -3.44 -19.32 -16.92
N SER A 57 -2.78 -19.51 -18.07
CA SER A 57 -1.35 -19.80 -18.13
C SER A 57 -0.51 -18.65 -17.56
N MET A 58 -0.88 -17.41 -17.88
CA MET A 58 -0.25 -16.21 -17.31
C MET A 58 -0.35 -16.18 -15.79
N LEU A 59 -1.54 -16.34 -15.23
CA LEU A 59 -1.77 -16.34 -13.77
C LEU A 59 -0.97 -17.47 -13.12
N LYS A 60 -1.00 -18.68 -13.67
CA LYS A 60 -0.20 -19.81 -13.16
C LYS A 60 1.30 -19.47 -13.12
N THR A 61 1.81 -18.81 -14.14
CA THR A 61 3.23 -18.41 -14.20
C THR A 61 3.55 -17.33 -13.18
N LEU A 62 2.69 -16.30 -13.05
CA LEU A 62 2.87 -15.24 -12.05
C LEU A 62 2.88 -15.81 -10.62
N ILE A 63 1.92 -16.66 -10.28
CA ILE A 63 1.82 -17.30 -8.97
C ILE A 63 3.03 -18.22 -8.73
N GLY A 64 3.44 -19.00 -9.74
CA GLY A 64 4.64 -19.85 -9.68
C GLY A 64 5.93 -19.07 -9.48
N ASN A 65 5.98 -17.82 -9.94
CA ASN A 65 7.08 -16.87 -9.70
C ASN A 65 6.87 -16.01 -8.44
N HIS A 66 5.98 -16.42 -7.56
CA HIS A 66 5.67 -15.77 -6.27
C HIS A 66 5.15 -14.34 -6.40
N TYR A 67 4.35 -14.07 -7.45
CA TYR A 67 3.58 -12.85 -7.55
C TYR A 67 2.13 -13.08 -7.08
N LYS A 68 1.61 -12.12 -6.34
CA LYS A 68 0.18 -11.93 -6.14
C LYS A 68 -0.35 -11.06 -7.28
N VAL A 69 -1.58 -11.32 -7.72
CA VAL A 69 -2.20 -10.58 -8.84
C VAL A 69 -3.38 -9.77 -8.33
N ASN A 70 -3.40 -8.50 -8.71
CA ASN A 70 -4.46 -7.55 -8.35
C ASN A 70 -5.11 -7.03 -9.63
N LEU A 71 -6.43 -6.90 -9.66
CA LEU A 71 -7.16 -6.38 -10.81
C LEU A 71 -7.77 -5.01 -10.49
N TRP A 72 -7.69 -4.11 -11.47
CA TRP A 72 -8.45 -2.86 -11.44
C TRP A 72 -9.89 -3.11 -11.82
N GLU A 73 -10.84 -2.48 -11.14
CA GLU A 73 -12.24 -2.44 -11.49
C GLU A 73 -12.94 -1.28 -10.79
N HIS A 74 -14.16 -1.01 -11.20
CA HIS A 74 -15.14 -0.20 -10.47
C HIS A 74 -16.50 -0.92 -10.46
N ALA A 75 -17.43 -0.42 -9.63
CA ALA A 75 -18.68 -1.13 -9.36
C ALA A 75 -19.76 -1.02 -10.44
N TYR A 76 -19.62 -0.15 -11.44
CA TYR A 76 -20.66 0.06 -12.46
C TYR A 76 -20.65 -1.05 -13.50
N VAL A 77 -21.77 -1.80 -13.59
CA VAL A 77 -21.86 -3.06 -14.33
C VAL A 77 -22.24 -2.82 -15.78
N HIS A 78 -21.35 -3.18 -16.71
CA HIS A 78 -21.58 -3.02 -18.16
C HIS A 78 -22.69 -3.96 -18.68
N PRO A 79 -23.49 -3.57 -19.72
CA PRO A 79 -24.54 -4.40 -20.30
C PRO A 79 -24.08 -5.78 -20.78
N THR A 80 -22.84 -5.95 -21.17
CA THR A 80 -22.27 -7.24 -21.60
C THR A 80 -21.72 -8.09 -20.44
N SER A 81 -21.75 -7.56 -19.21
CA SER A 81 -21.30 -8.30 -18.04
C SER A 81 -22.24 -9.45 -17.70
N PRO A 82 -21.71 -10.63 -17.27
CA PRO A 82 -22.53 -11.67 -16.67
C PRO A 82 -23.34 -11.21 -15.45
N LEU A 83 -22.88 -10.15 -14.77
CA LEU A 83 -23.57 -9.55 -13.63
C LEU A 83 -24.75 -8.65 -14.01
N TRP A 84 -24.90 -8.25 -15.27
CA TRP A 84 -25.98 -7.35 -15.69
C TRP A 84 -27.36 -7.89 -15.34
N LYS A 85 -27.67 -9.09 -15.83
CA LYS A 85 -29.00 -9.70 -15.61
C LYS A 85 -29.27 -10.00 -14.12
N PRO A 86 -28.31 -10.56 -13.34
CA PRO A 86 -28.51 -10.79 -11.92
C PRO A 86 -28.71 -9.53 -11.08
N LEU A 87 -28.13 -8.39 -11.48
CA LEU A 87 -28.13 -7.15 -10.68
C LEU A 87 -29.13 -6.10 -11.17
N LYS A 88 -29.76 -6.28 -12.33
CA LYS A 88 -30.64 -5.26 -12.92
C LYS A 88 -31.74 -4.78 -11.95
N ASP A 89 -32.39 -5.69 -11.26
CA ASP A 89 -33.50 -5.38 -10.33
C ASP A 89 -32.98 -4.99 -8.91
N TYR A 90 -31.68 -5.00 -8.72
CA TYR A 90 -30.97 -4.68 -7.47
C TYR A 90 -30.02 -3.48 -7.64
N SER A 91 -30.32 -2.61 -8.59
CA SER A 91 -29.53 -1.43 -8.93
C SER A 91 -30.39 -0.18 -8.92
N GLY A 92 -29.77 0.98 -8.75
CA GLY A 92 -30.42 2.27 -8.84
C GLY A 92 -30.99 2.55 -10.25
N ASP A 93 -31.84 3.54 -10.35
CA ASP A 93 -32.55 3.95 -11.56
C ASP A 93 -31.69 4.79 -12.53
N PHE A 94 -30.45 5.14 -12.15
CA PHE A 94 -29.51 5.87 -12.98
C PHE A 94 -28.40 4.94 -13.52
N LEU A 95 -27.91 5.22 -14.72
CA LEU A 95 -26.78 4.48 -15.32
C LEU A 95 -25.54 5.35 -15.37
N VAL A 96 -24.42 4.84 -14.87
CA VAL A 96 -23.12 5.50 -14.98
C VAL A 96 -22.32 4.86 -16.12
N TRP A 97 -21.92 5.66 -17.11
CA TRP A 97 -21.30 5.16 -18.35
C TRP A 97 -22.10 4.03 -19.01
N GLY A 98 -23.42 4.13 -18.96
CA GLY A 98 -24.32 3.08 -19.45
C GLY A 98 -24.35 1.80 -18.61
N GLY A 99 -23.69 1.79 -17.48
CA GLY A 99 -23.64 0.65 -16.56
C GLY A 99 -24.59 0.79 -15.37
N LEU A 100 -25.07 -0.35 -14.85
CA LEU A 100 -25.86 -0.39 -13.63
C LEU A 100 -25.06 0.14 -12.44
N VAL A 101 -25.75 0.81 -11.51
CA VAL A 101 -25.22 1.19 -10.20
C VAL A 101 -25.77 0.23 -9.15
N PRO A 102 -25.03 -0.82 -8.76
CA PRO A 102 -25.52 -1.81 -7.80
C PRO A 102 -25.83 -1.20 -6.45
N ASP A 103 -26.97 -1.56 -5.88
CA ASP A 103 -27.37 -1.16 -4.53
C ASP A 103 -26.71 -2.06 -3.48
N PHE A 104 -25.48 -1.75 -3.11
CA PHE A 104 -24.73 -2.50 -2.10
C PHE A 104 -25.30 -2.42 -0.67
N ALA A 105 -26.33 -1.60 -0.41
CA ALA A 105 -27.06 -1.65 0.86
C ALA A 105 -27.84 -2.96 1.00
N LEU A 106 -28.25 -3.57 -0.12
CA LEU A 106 -28.95 -4.85 -0.14
C LEU A 106 -28.00 -6.04 0.03
N PRO A 107 -28.27 -6.97 0.97
CA PRO A 107 -27.51 -8.21 1.10
C PRO A 107 -27.45 -9.06 -0.18
N GLU A 108 -28.55 -9.09 -0.94
CA GLU A 108 -28.68 -9.82 -2.21
C GLU A 108 -27.71 -9.30 -3.26
N THR A 109 -27.56 -7.99 -3.38
CA THR A 109 -26.60 -7.36 -4.28
C THR A 109 -25.17 -7.78 -3.93
N ARG A 110 -24.82 -7.65 -2.64
CA ARG A 110 -23.49 -8.05 -2.15
C ARG A 110 -23.19 -9.51 -2.42
N THR A 111 -24.17 -10.40 -2.15
CA THR A 111 -24.01 -11.84 -2.39
C THR A 111 -23.76 -12.14 -3.87
N ARG A 112 -24.60 -11.60 -4.78
CA ARG A 112 -24.48 -11.83 -6.22
C ARG A 112 -23.16 -11.28 -6.78
N PHE A 113 -22.77 -10.11 -6.35
CA PHE A 113 -21.50 -9.50 -6.76
C PHE A 113 -20.31 -10.31 -6.26
N ALA A 114 -20.28 -10.67 -4.99
CA ALA A 114 -19.23 -11.48 -4.38
C ALA A 114 -19.12 -12.87 -5.00
N ASP A 115 -20.24 -13.55 -5.26
CA ASP A 115 -20.24 -14.91 -5.84
C ASP A 115 -19.63 -14.95 -7.24
N TYR A 116 -19.81 -13.89 -8.02
CA TYR A 116 -19.13 -13.76 -9.30
C TYR A 116 -17.62 -13.56 -9.10
N HIS A 117 -17.22 -12.66 -8.21
CA HIS A 117 -15.82 -12.35 -7.95
C HIS A 117 -15.05 -13.51 -7.27
N LYS A 118 -15.74 -14.42 -6.58
CA LYS A 118 -15.14 -15.68 -6.09
C LYS A 118 -14.53 -16.52 -7.22
N GLN A 119 -15.04 -16.44 -8.44
CA GLN A 119 -14.43 -17.13 -9.58
C GLN A 119 -13.04 -16.56 -9.89
N LEU A 120 -12.91 -15.23 -9.94
CA LEU A 120 -11.62 -14.55 -10.14
C LEU A 120 -10.63 -14.89 -8.99
N MET A 121 -11.11 -14.86 -7.75
CA MET A 121 -10.30 -15.27 -6.60
C MET A 121 -9.81 -16.73 -6.71
N ARG A 122 -10.66 -17.65 -7.20
CA ARG A 122 -10.30 -19.07 -7.43
C ARG A 122 -9.30 -19.24 -8.57
N GLU A 123 -9.32 -18.36 -9.56
CA GLU A 123 -8.30 -18.29 -10.63
C GLU A 123 -6.94 -17.80 -10.11
N GLY A 124 -6.87 -17.24 -8.89
CA GLY A 124 -5.65 -16.78 -8.25
C GLY A 124 -5.52 -15.27 -8.06
N ILE A 125 -6.62 -14.52 -8.28
CA ILE A 125 -6.63 -13.08 -8.00
C ILE A 125 -6.62 -12.87 -6.49
N SER A 126 -5.67 -12.07 -6.01
CA SER A 126 -5.39 -11.87 -4.60
C SER A 126 -5.94 -10.55 -4.03
N GLY A 127 -6.54 -9.71 -4.87
CA GLY A 127 -7.14 -8.45 -4.44
C GLY A 127 -7.49 -7.56 -5.62
N PHE A 128 -8.08 -6.40 -5.33
CA PHE A 128 -8.56 -5.48 -6.34
C PHE A 128 -8.09 -4.04 -6.05
N LYS A 129 -8.03 -3.23 -7.11
CA LYS A 129 -8.02 -1.78 -7.06
C LYS A 129 -9.44 -1.33 -7.40
N LEU A 130 -10.16 -0.82 -6.39
CA LEU A 130 -11.55 -0.40 -6.46
C LEU A 130 -11.60 1.09 -6.80
N ASP A 131 -11.72 1.39 -8.07
CA ASP A 131 -11.74 2.74 -8.60
C ASP A 131 -13.17 3.29 -8.71
N GLU A 132 -13.30 4.58 -9.06
CA GLU A 132 -14.56 5.24 -9.37
C GLU A 132 -15.67 4.97 -8.33
N CYS A 133 -15.32 4.97 -7.05
CA CYS A 133 -16.27 4.70 -5.95
C CYS A 133 -17.26 5.86 -5.75
N ASP A 134 -17.86 6.32 -6.84
CA ASP A 134 -18.86 7.38 -6.95
C ASP A 134 -18.34 8.83 -6.72
N ASN A 135 -17.17 9.03 -6.19
CA ASN A 135 -16.68 10.38 -5.90
C ASN A 135 -15.31 10.70 -6.51
N SER A 136 -14.88 9.99 -7.55
CA SER A 136 -13.60 10.25 -8.22
C SER A 136 -13.50 11.69 -8.69
N ASP A 137 -14.54 12.21 -9.35
CA ASP A 137 -14.58 13.59 -9.84
C ASP A 137 -14.61 14.60 -8.71
N VAL A 138 -15.30 14.30 -7.61
CA VAL A 138 -15.30 15.16 -6.40
C VAL A 138 -13.91 15.20 -5.78
N SER A 139 -13.24 14.04 -5.66
CA SER A 139 -11.91 13.95 -5.04
C SER A 139 -10.81 14.63 -5.85
N VAL A 140 -10.95 14.73 -7.17
CA VAL A 140 -10.01 15.46 -8.05
C VAL A 140 -10.43 16.90 -8.35
N GLY A 141 -11.51 17.38 -7.72
CA GLY A 141 -11.92 18.78 -7.80
C GLY A 141 -12.92 19.14 -8.89
N ASN A 142 -13.49 18.17 -9.61
CA ASN A 142 -14.53 18.40 -10.61
C ASN A 142 -15.93 18.59 -9.99
N ALA A 143 -16.08 18.26 -8.70
CA ALA A 143 -17.29 18.45 -7.90
C ALA A 143 -18.57 17.80 -8.50
N THR A 144 -18.41 16.63 -9.13
CA THR A 144 -19.52 15.85 -9.67
C THR A 144 -19.53 14.45 -9.10
N TRP A 145 -20.74 13.96 -8.79
CA TRP A 145 -20.96 12.58 -8.40
C TRP A 145 -21.17 11.69 -9.63
N GLY A 146 -20.95 10.39 -9.51
CA GLY A 146 -21.17 9.43 -10.57
C GLY A 146 -22.65 9.32 -10.99
N PHE A 147 -23.59 9.52 -10.04
CA PHE A 147 -25.03 9.54 -10.25
C PHE A 147 -25.68 10.70 -9.48
N PRO A 148 -26.89 11.15 -9.90
CA PRO A 148 -27.59 12.27 -9.25
C PRO A 148 -28.03 11.95 -7.80
N GLU A 149 -28.08 12.97 -6.95
CA GLU A 149 -28.57 12.88 -5.57
C GLU A 149 -30.02 12.39 -5.47
N MET A 150 -30.83 12.68 -6.51
CA MET A 150 -32.23 12.27 -6.60
C MET A 150 -32.44 10.84 -7.14
N SER A 151 -31.37 10.12 -7.47
CA SER A 151 -31.47 8.70 -7.88
C SER A 151 -32.15 7.88 -6.79
N THR A 152 -32.93 6.90 -7.19
CA THR A 152 -33.63 5.99 -6.26
C THR A 152 -33.04 4.59 -6.33
N PHE A 153 -32.94 3.96 -5.18
CA PHE A 153 -32.38 2.61 -5.04
C PHE A 153 -33.40 1.64 -4.43
N PRO A 154 -33.35 0.35 -4.79
CA PRO A 154 -34.27 -0.66 -4.26
C PRO A 154 -34.26 -0.81 -2.74
N SER A 155 -33.20 -0.43 -2.04
CA SER A 155 -33.13 -0.36 -0.58
C SER A 155 -34.01 0.72 0.03
N GLY A 156 -34.53 1.64 -0.76
CA GLY A 156 -35.27 2.82 -0.32
C GLY A 156 -34.39 4.03 -0.02
N MET A 157 -33.05 3.91 -0.20
CA MET A 157 -32.12 5.04 -0.13
C MET A 157 -32.22 5.89 -1.40
N ASP A 158 -31.96 7.17 -1.29
CA ASP A 158 -31.72 8.08 -2.41
C ASP A 158 -30.23 8.19 -2.75
N GLY A 159 -29.93 8.90 -3.85
CA GLY A 159 -28.55 9.08 -4.29
C GLY A 159 -27.67 9.79 -3.27
N GLU A 160 -28.18 10.78 -2.53
CA GLU A 160 -27.43 11.50 -1.50
C GLU A 160 -26.95 10.55 -0.38
N GLN A 161 -27.83 9.65 0.06
CA GLN A 161 -27.52 8.66 1.09
C GLN A 161 -26.52 7.62 0.56
N VAL A 162 -26.73 7.15 -0.68
CA VAL A 162 -25.85 6.14 -1.29
C VAL A 162 -24.45 6.68 -1.56
N HIS A 163 -24.27 7.95 -1.96
CA HIS A 163 -22.94 8.57 -2.14
C HIS A 163 -22.03 8.38 -0.93
N GLN A 164 -22.58 8.52 0.29
CA GLN A 164 -21.81 8.41 1.51
C GLN A 164 -21.40 6.97 1.86
N ALA A 165 -22.16 5.98 1.39
CA ALA A 165 -21.98 4.58 1.73
C ALA A 165 -21.38 3.72 0.61
N PHE A 166 -21.47 4.16 -0.65
CA PHE A 166 -21.20 3.35 -1.84
C PHE A 166 -19.80 2.74 -1.84
N GLY A 167 -18.75 3.56 -1.73
CA GLY A 167 -17.37 3.08 -1.75
C GLY A 167 -17.06 2.13 -0.60
N MET A 168 -17.57 2.42 0.61
CA MET A 168 -17.38 1.58 1.79
C MET A 168 -18.08 0.23 1.64
N LEU A 169 -19.32 0.22 1.17
CA LEU A 169 -20.10 -1.02 0.99
C LEU A 169 -19.54 -1.89 -0.15
N TYR A 170 -19.05 -1.27 -1.21
CA TYR A 170 -18.35 -1.97 -2.29
C TYR A 170 -17.07 -2.64 -1.78
N LEU A 171 -16.20 -1.87 -1.12
CA LEU A 171 -14.97 -2.37 -0.48
C LEU A 171 -15.28 -3.52 0.48
N ARG A 172 -16.26 -3.33 1.36
CA ARG A 172 -16.71 -4.34 2.32
C ARG A 172 -17.15 -5.64 1.65
N THR A 173 -17.92 -5.54 0.56
CA THR A 173 -18.42 -6.70 -0.20
C THR A 173 -17.30 -7.61 -0.66
N LEU A 174 -16.25 -7.04 -1.26
CA LEU A 174 -15.12 -7.81 -1.73
C LEU A 174 -14.19 -8.28 -0.60
N ASN A 175 -14.05 -7.49 0.47
CA ASN A 175 -13.28 -7.93 1.63
C ASN A 175 -13.94 -9.13 2.32
N GLU A 176 -15.25 -9.07 2.60
CA GLU A 176 -16.01 -10.15 3.23
C GLU A 176 -15.96 -11.45 2.38
N MET A 177 -15.89 -11.33 1.07
CA MET A 177 -15.68 -12.46 0.17
C MET A 177 -14.38 -13.21 0.48
N TYR A 178 -13.25 -12.49 0.62
CA TYR A 178 -11.97 -13.10 1.00
C TYR A 178 -11.99 -13.66 2.43
N VAL A 179 -12.58 -12.94 3.37
CA VAL A 179 -12.76 -13.40 4.76
C VAL A 179 -13.53 -14.72 4.82
N SER A 180 -14.61 -14.87 4.01
CA SER A 180 -15.43 -16.09 3.97
C SER A 180 -14.65 -17.33 3.51
N GLU A 181 -13.55 -17.14 2.78
CA GLU A 181 -12.66 -18.21 2.32
C GLU A 181 -11.37 -18.31 3.18
N ASN A 182 -11.35 -17.64 4.33
CA ASN A 182 -10.20 -17.54 5.25
C ASN A 182 -8.91 -17.10 4.57
N LYS A 183 -9.00 -16.14 3.63
CA LYS A 183 -7.88 -15.59 2.86
C LYS A 183 -7.72 -14.11 3.14
N ARG A 184 -6.52 -13.67 3.44
CA ARG A 184 -6.21 -12.25 3.55
C ARG A 184 -6.11 -11.60 2.19
N THR A 185 -6.59 -10.37 2.11
CA THR A 185 -6.41 -9.46 0.99
C THR A 185 -6.07 -8.07 1.52
N PHE A 186 -5.49 -7.24 0.68
CA PHE A 186 -5.30 -5.82 0.93
C PHE A 186 -5.72 -5.06 -0.32
N GLN A 187 -6.89 -4.43 -0.25
CA GLN A 187 -7.49 -3.70 -1.35
C GLN A 187 -6.91 -2.29 -1.47
N ASP A 188 -6.90 -1.75 -2.68
CA ASP A 188 -6.81 -0.31 -2.89
C ASP A 188 -8.21 0.22 -3.21
N TYR A 189 -8.65 1.29 -2.58
CA TYR A 189 -9.98 1.86 -2.86
C TYR A 189 -9.92 3.38 -3.00
N ARG A 190 -10.80 3.92 -3.87
CA ARG A 190 -10.77 5.31 -4.28
C ARG A 190 -11.40 6.23 -3.26
N SER A 191 -12.50 5.83 -2.67
CA SER A 191 -13.28 6.64 -1.78
C SER A 191 -14.06 5.86 -0.76
N SER A 192 -14.08 6.38 0.45
CA SER A 192 -14.95 5.92 1.52
C SER A 192 -14.92 6.90 2.69
N GLY A 193 -15.87 6.76 3.62
CA GLY A 193 -15.88 7.46 4.90
C GLY A 193 -15.04 6.75 5.98
N LEU A 194 -15.05 7.30 7.19
CA LEU A 194 -14.28 6.83 8.35
C LEU A 194 -14.51 5.34 8.69
N PHE A 195 -15.69 4.81 8.43
CA PHE A 195 -16.03 3.41 8.71
C PHE A 195 -15.25 2.39 7.88
N ALA A 196 -14.55 2.82 6.82
CA ALA A 196 -13.65 1.95 6.08
C ALA A 196 -12.35 1.63 6.83
N SER A 197 -12.01 2.36 7.89
CA SER A 197 -10.81 2.11 8.70
C SER A 197 -10.77 0.71 9.35
N SER A 198 -11.93 0.07 9.53
CA SER A 198 -12.03 -1.31 10.02
C SER A 198 -11.74 -2.39 8.97
N ILE A 199 -11.57 -2.01 7.70
CA ILE A 199 -11.35 -2.94 6.58
C ILE A 199 -9.88 -2.89 6.15
N PRO A 200 -9.19 -4.03 5.97
CA PRO A 200 -7.77 -4.05 5.59
C PRO A 200 -7.59 -3.58 4.14
N ALA A 201 -7.48 -2.28 3.96
CA ALA A 201 -7.38 -1.63 2.66
C ALA A 201 -6.63 -0.29 2.77
N SER A 202 -6.21 0.24 1.64
CA SER A 202 -5.55 1.53 1.54
C SER A 202 -6.31 2.47 0.63
N LEU A 203 -6.62 3.66 1.14
CA LEU A 203 -7.18 4.74 0.36
C LEU A 203 -6.13 5.30 -0.60
N TYR A 204 -6.51 5.53 -1.85
CA TYR A 204 -5.70 6.25 -2.83
C TYR A 204 -6.54 7.30 -3.56
N SER A 205 -5.90 8.19 -4.29
CA SER A 205 -6.58 9.22 -5.07
C SER A 205 -5.69 9.67 -6.24
N ASP A 206 -6.26 10.32 -7.23
CA ASP A 206 -5.52 10.99 -8.31
C ASP A 206 -4.89 12.33 -7.89
N ILE A 207 -4.91 12.66 -6.61
CA ILE A 207 -4.13 13.76 -6.06
C ILE A 207 -2.66 13.41 -6.23
N TYR A 208 -2.00 14.10 -7.16
CA TYR A 208 -0.61 13.82 -7.52
C TYR A 208 0.35 14.96 -7.16
N GLY A 209 -0.15 16.02 -6.54
CA GLY A 209 0.66 17.08 -5.94
C GLY A 209 1.58 16.49 -4.88
N TYR A 210 2.91 16.73 -5.01
CA TYR A 210 3.91 16.08 -4.17
C TYR A 210 3.72 16.40 -2.68
N LYS A 211 3.44 17.66 -2.36
CA LYS A 211 3.20 18.10 -0.97
C LYS A 211 1.87 17.57 -0.45
N ASP A 212 0.85 17.57 -1.31
CA ASP A 212 -0.51 17.17 -0.94
C ASP A 212 -0.55 15.72 -0.46
N TYR A 213 0.12 14.80 -1.15
CA TYR A 213 0.08 13.41 -0.72
C TYR A 213 0.93 13.11 0.53
N ILE A 214 1.97 13.93 0.84
CA ILE A 214 2.66 13.84 2.12
C ILE A 214 1.71 14.24 3.26
N GLU A 215 0.96 15.32 3.09
CA GLU A 215 -0.05 15.76 4.06
C GLU A 215 -1.18 14.72 4.20
N MET A 216 -1.59 14.06 3.11
CA MET A 216 -2.57 12.96 3.16
C MET A 216 -2.07 11.78 3.99
N VAL A 217 -0.81 11.36 3.82
CA VAL A 217 -0.21 10.30 4.67
C VAL A 217 -0.25 10.69 6.14
N CYS A 218 0.06 11.96 6.47
CA CYS A 218 0.04 12.44 7.84
C CYS A 218 -1.38 12.49 8.42
N ASN A 219 -2.33 13.05 7.67
CA ASN A 219 -3.64 13.43 8.21
C ASN A 219 -4.68 12.32 8.17
N SER A 220 -4.59 11.36 7.25
CA SER A 220 -5.54 10.24 7.14
C SER A 220 -5.59 9.39 8.41
N ALA A 221 -4.50 9.33 9.16
CA ALA A 221 -4.41 8.59 10.41
C ALA A 221 -5.35 9.09 11.52
N PHE A 222 -5.74 10.38 11.53
CA PHE A 222 -6.73 10.88 12.48
C PHE A 222 -8.10 10.21 12.34
N GLY A 223 -8.42 9.74 11.13
CA GLY A 223 -9.60 8.94 10.86
C GLY A 223 -9.34 7.42 10.92
N GLY A 224 -8.14 6.99 11.30
CA GLY A 224 -7.74 5.58 11.23
C GLY A 224 -7.60 5.05 9.80
N LEU A 225 -7.62 5.91 8.78
CA LEU A 225 -7.50 5.51 7.38
C LEU A 225 -6.03 5.39 6.98
N LEU A 226 -5.72 4.37 6.20
CA LEU A 226 -4.42 4.21 5.57
C LEU A 226 -4.43 4.90 4.21
N TRP A 227 -3.45 5.76 3.98
CA TRP A 227 -3.25 6.44 2.71
C TRP A 227 -2.03 5.89 1.97
N SER A 228 -2.18 5.62 0.68
CA SER A 228 -1.09 5.16 -0.18
C SER A 228 -0.92 6.11 -1.36
N PRO A 229 0.12 6.96 -1.34
CA PRO A 229 0.52 7.66 -2.55
C PRO A 229 1.10 6.66 -3.55
N GLU A 230 1.20 7.08 -4.80
CA GLU A 230 1.80 6.28 -5.87
C GLU A 230 2.79 7.10 -6.68
N VAL A 231 3.76 6.45 -7.32
CA VAL A 231 4.67 7.09 -8.25
C VAL A 231 4.33 6.69 -9.68
N ARG A 232 4.19 7.68 -10.55
CA ARG A 232 3.91 7.57 -11.98
C ARG A 232 5.05 8.22 -12.79
N GLN A 233 4.73 8.88 -13.91
CA GLN A 233 5.64 9.79 -14.60
C GLN A 233 6.08 10.94 -13.70
N SER A 234 7.22 11.53 -13.97
CA SER A 234 7.78 12.65 -13.20
C SER A 234 8.44 13.65 -14.14
N GLY A 235 8.59 14.89 -13.69
CA GLY A 235 9.21 15.97 -14.47
C GLY A 235 10.74 15.94 -14.42
N SER A 236 11.34 15.30 -13.41
CA SER A 236 12.78 15.23 -13.22
C SER A 236 13.22 13.96 -12.49
N LYS A 237 14.51 13.64 -12.56
CA LYS A 237 15.15 12.57 -11.78
C LYS A 237 14.96 12.77 -10.27
N ALA A 238 15.15 13.98 -9.80
CA ALA A 238 15.01 14.29 -8.39
C ALA A 238 13.57 14.11 -7.93
N GLU A 239 12.59 14.66 -8.65
CA GLU A 239 11.17 14.48 -8.34
C GLU A 239 10.81 12.99 -8.29
N PHE A 240 11.25 12.19 -9.26
CA PHE A 240 10.99 10.75 -9.28
C PHE A 240 11.44 10.08 -7.98
N PHE A 241 12.69 10.31 -7.56
CA PHE A 241 13.20 9.68 -6.34
C PHE A 241 12.56 10.21 -5.07
N ARG A 242 12.22 11.53 -4.98
CA ARG A 242 11.50 12.07 -3.82
C ARG A 242 10.11 11.43 -3.68
N ARG A 243 9.40 11.26 -4.78
CA ARG A 243 8.11 10.54 -4.80
C ARG A 243 8.28 9.07 -4.39
N LEU A 244 9.27 8.38 -4.97
CA LEU A 244 9.54 6.97 -4.66
C LEU A 244 9.88 6.77 -3.17
N GLN A 245 10.70 7.65 -2.58
CA GLN A 245 11.05 7.60 -1.15
C GLN A 245 9.79 7.64 -0.27
N VAL A 246 8.84 8.54 -0.52
CA VAL A 246 7.60 8.62 0.28
C VAL A 246 6.70 7.42 0.02
N VAL A 247 6.55 6.99 -1.22
CA VAL A 247 5.75 5.79 -1.57
C VAL A 247 6.28 4.56 -0.84
N LEU A 248 7.60 4.38 -0.78
CA LEU A 248 8.22 3.28 -0.05
C LEU A 248 8.09 3.38 1.47
N LEU A 249 7.77 4.56 2.01
CA LEU A 249 7.57 4.83 3.44
C LEU A 249 6.09 5.09 3.78
N SER A 250 5.17 4.51 3.01
CA SER A 250 3.72 4.57 3.18
C SER A 250 3.12 3.18 3.38
N ALA A 251 1.79 3.11 3.53
CA ALA A 251 1.07 1.86 3.80
C ALA A 251 1.27 0.82 2.70
N HIS A 252 1.11 1.22 1.44
CA HIS A 252 1.23 0.34 0.28
C HIS A 252 2.21 0.93 -0.74
N ALA A 253 3.40 0.35 -0.86
CA ALA A 253 4.42 0.82 -1.80
C ALA A 253 4.01 0.50 -3.25
N VAL A 254 3.49 1.51 -3.96
CA VAL A 254 2.91 1.36 -5.31
C VAL A 254 3.66 2.18 -6.35
N VAL A 255 4.18 1.52 -7.38
CA VAL A 255 4.56 2.14 -8.65
C VAL A 255 3.40 1.91 -9.62
N ASP A 256 2.78 2.98 -10.08
CA ASP A 256 1.65 2.94 -11.01
C ASP A 256 2.07 3.39 -12.40
N SER A 257 2.28 2.46 -13.30
CA SER A 257 2.65 2.75 -14.68
C SER A 257 1.44 3.01 -15.57
N TRP A 258 0.39 3.64 -15.06
CA TRP A 258 -0.87 3.92 -15.77
C TRP A 258 -0.67 4.43 -17.22
N PHE A 259 0.29 5.33 -17.40
CA PHE A 259 0.61 5.95 -18.69
C PHE A 259 1.89 5.41 -19.33
N LEU A 260 2.66 4.52 -18.66
CA LEU A 260 4.02 4.15 -19.01
C LEU A 260 4.11 2.68 -19.45
N GLN A 261 4.70 2.46 -20.63
CA GLN A 261 4.95 1.12 -21.17
C GLN A 261 6.05 0.37 -20.44
N ASN A 262 6.99 1.10 -19.84
CA ASN A 262 8.15 0.58 -19.14
C ASN A 262 8.25 1.18 -17.73
N PRO A 263 8.98 0.52 -16.80
CA PRO A 263 9.20 1.07 -15.46
C PRO A 263 9.73 2.52 -15.49
N PRO A 264 9.22 3.42 -14.62
CA PRO A 264 9.53 4.85 -14.69
C PRO A 264 11.01 5.18 -14.42
N TRP A 265 11.75 4.33 -13.75
CA TRP A 265 13.22 4.52 -13.57
C TRP A 265 14.01 4.25 -14.85
N LEU A 266 13.46 3.60 -15.87
CA LEU A 266 14.09 3.50 -17.19
C LEU A 266 13.85 4.77 -18.02
N GLN A 267 12.68 5.38 -17.84
CA GLN A 267 12.30 6.67 -18.42
C GLN A 267 11.05 7.20 -17.70
N TYR A 268 11.16 8.32 -17.03
CA TYR A 268 10.04 8.95 -16.31
C TYR A 268 9.19 9.90 -17.19
N ASP A 269 9.71 10.33 -18.34
CA ASP A 269 8.91 11.08 -19.33
C ASP A 269 7.98 10.12 -20.08
N LYS A 270 6.69 10.44 -20.11
CA LYS A 270 5.65 9.60 -20.68
C LYS A 270 5.87 9.26 -22.15
N ASP A 271 6.16 10.28 -22.96
CA ASP A 271 6.21 10.11 -24.42
C ASP A 271 7.46 9.33 -24.84
N LYS A 272 8.60 9.62 -24.24
CA LYS A 272 9.85 8.90 -24.45
C LYS A 272 9.74 7.47 -23.94
N ASN A 273 9.12 7.24 -22.78
CA ASN A 273 8.92 5.90 -22.22
C ASN A 273 8.12 5.01 -23.18
N ASN A 274 7.00 5.54 -23.70
CA ASN A 274 6.14 4.82 -24.63
C ASN A 274 6.81 4.61 -26.01
N ALA A 275 7.74 5.47 -26.39
CA ALA A 275 8.57 5.31 -27.59
C ALA A 275 9.78 4.37 -27.38
N GLY A 276 9.99 3.84 -26.16
CA GLY A 276 11.14 2.99 -25.83
C GLY A 276 12.48 3.73 -25.76
N ILE A 277 12.45 5.06 -25.60
CA ILE A 277 13.65 5.90 -25.49
C ILE A 277 14.01 6.00 -24.00
N PHE A 278 15.04 5.26 -23.59
CA PHE A 278 15.46 5.24 -22.20
C PHE A 278 16.44 6.36 -21.87
N LEU A 279 16.53 6.67 -20.57
CA LEU A 279 17.50 7.63 -20.04
C LEU A 279 18.93 7.12 -20.23
N THR A 280 19.85 8.02 -20.47
CA THR A 280 21.28 7.69 -20.58
C THR A 280 21.86 7.12 -19.29
N ASP A 281 21.30 7.53 -18.15
CA ASP A 281 21.64 7.07 -16.80
C ASP A 281 20.62 6.07 -16.20
N SER A 282 19.80 5.42 -17.05
CA SER A 282 18.78 4.45 -16.63
C SER A 282 19.32 3.31 -15.76
N ILE A 283 20.55 2.88 -15.98
CA ILE A 283 21.22 1.85 -15.16
C ILE A 283 21.48 2.38 -13.73
N GLU A 284 21.91 3.61 -13.61
CA GLU A 284 22.11 4.26 -12.30
C GLU A 284 20.78 4.40 -11.57
N MET A 285 19.74 4.89 -12.25
CA MET A 285 18.39 5.02 -11.68
C MET A 285 17.81 3.66 -11.26
N GLU A 286 18.01 2.60 -12.04
CA GLU A 286 17.63 1.24 -11.67
C GLU A 286 18.36 0.78 -10.40
N ASN A 287 19.66 1.07 -10.26
CA ASN A 287 20.45 0.71 -9.09
C ASN A 287 19.97 1.46 -7.83
N ILE A 288 19.69 2.76 -7.93
CA ILE A 288 19.13 3.57 -6.83
C ILE A 288 17.75 3.02 -6.45
N THR A 289 16.87 2.77 -7.43
CA THR A 289 15.55 2.18 -7.19
C THR A 289 15.65 0.85 -6.45
N ARG A 290 16.53 -0.05 -6.92
CA ARG A 290 16.77 -1.34 -6.26
C ARG A 290 17.25 -1.18 -4.82
N LYS A 291 18.16 -0.25 -4.55
CA LYS A 291 18.66 0.07 -3.20
C LYS A 291 17.50 0.52 -2.29
N LEU A 292 16.70 1.48 -2.73
CA LEU A 292 15.56 2.01 -1.97
C LEU A 292 14.49 0.94 -1.71
N VAL A 293 14.13 0.15 -2.73
CA VAL A 293 13.15 -0.95 -2.56
C VAL A 293 13.67 -2.00 -1.59
N ASN A 294 14.95 -2.35 -1.63
CA ASN A 294 15.56 -3.24 -0.65
C ASN A 294 15.50 -2.68 0.78
N GLN A 295 15.62 -1.37 0.98
CA GLN A 295 15.43 -0.77 2.30
C GLN A 295 13.98 -0.95 2.80
N ARG A 296 12.97 -0.79 1.93
CA ARG A 296 11.58 -1.13 2.28
C ARG A 296 11.44 -2.60 2.70
N MET A 297 12.07 -3.53 1.96
CA MET A 297 12.01 -4.96 2.30
C MET A 297 12.65 -5.25 3.67
N ARG A 298 13.72 -4.54 4.03
CA ARG A 298 14.33 -4.65 5.37
C ARG A 298 13.37 -4.23 6.49
N LEU A 299 12.50 -3.26 6.22
CA LEU A 299 11.54 -2.71 7.19
C LEU A 299 10.25 -3.53 7.31
N LEU A 300 10.00 -4.52 6.44
CA LEU A 300 8.72 -5.25 6.40
C LEU A 300 8.34 -5.89 7.75
N PRO A 301 9.22 -6.59 8.49
CA PRO A 301 8.85 -7.15 9.79
C PRO A 301 8.44 -6.10 10.81
N TYR A 302 9.15 -4.96 10.84
CA TYR A 302 8.80 -3.82 11.68
C TYR A 302 7.45 -3.21 11.30
N LEU A 303 7.20 -3.02 10.01
CA LEU A 303 5.92 -2.53 9.50
C LEU A 303 4.79 -3.51 9.80
N TYR A 304 5.02 -4.79 9.60
CA TYR A 304 4.02 -5.82 9.89
C TYR A 304 3.61 -5.82 11.37
N ASN A 305 4.59 -5.60 12.27
CA ASN A 305 4.33 -5.38 13.69
C ASN A 305 3.46 -4.14 13.94
N ALA A 306 3.73 -3.01 13.26
CA ALA A 306 2.92 -1.80 13.38
C ALA A 306 1.49 -2.01 12.85
N PHE A 307 1.32 -2.78 11.78
CA PHE A 307 0.00 -3.18 11.27
C PHE A 307 -0.73 -4.11 12.23
N ALA A 308 -0.04 -4.98 12.97
CA ALA A 308 -0.66 -5.82 14.00
C ALA A 308 -1.21 -4.96 15.15
N HIS A 309 -0.47 -3.95 15.62
CA HIS A 309 -0.98 -2.97 16.59
C HIS A 309 -2.18 -2.17 16.04
N TYR A 310 -2.17 -1.85 14.75
CA TYR A 310 -3.31 -1.20 14.12
C TYR A 310 -4.56 -2.10 14.13
N CYS A 311 -4.45 -3.36 13.74
CA CYS A 311 -5.57 -4.30 13.73
C CYS A 311 -6.10 -4.63 15.11
N MET A 312 -5.21 -4.77 16.11
CA MET A 312 -5.56 -5.26 17.45
C MET A 312 -5.89 -4.13 18.44
N GLU A 313 -5.27 -2.97 18.28
CA GLU A 313 -5.29 -1.89 19.26
C GLU A 313 -5.81 -0.56 18.67
N GLY A 314 -6.01 -0.50 17.34
CA GLY A 314 -6.46 0.71 16.65
C GLY A 314 -5.38 1.80 16.51
N ILE A 315 -4.10 1.47 16.68
CA ILE A 315 -2.98 2.41 16.58
C ILE A 315 -2.51 2.50 15.12
N PRO A 316 -2.77 3.60 14.38
CA PRO A 316 -2.38 3.69 12.97
C PRO A 316 -0.86 3.56 12.79
N PRO A 317 -0.38 2.79 11.79
CA PRO A 317 1.05 2.58 11.55
C PRO A 317 1.78 3.81 11.01
N PHE A 318 1.06 4.76 10.43
CA PHE A 318 1.57 6.04 9.94
C PHE A 318 0.79 7.14 10.64
N ARG A 319 1.46 7.97 11.45
CA ARG A 319 0.81 8.94 12.35
C ARG A 319 1.46 10.32 12.25
N PRO A 320 0.71 11.42 12.21
CA PRO A 320 1.30 12.75 12.37
C PRO A 320 1.97 12.85 13.75
N LEU A 321 3.04 13.64 13.86
CA LEU A 321 3.79 13.82 15.11
C LEU A 321 2.88 14.21 16.28
N LEU A 322 1.79 14.93 16.00
CA LEU A 322 0.82 15.38 17.01
C LEU A 322 0.17 14.23 17.79
N MET A 323 0.00 13.06 17.19
CA MET A 323 -0.59 11.90 17.90
C MET A 323 0.36 11.34 18.96
N ASP A 324 1.69 11.35 18.70
CA ASP A 324 2.68 10.75 19.61
C ASP A 324 3.31 11.77 20.57
N PHE A 325 3.31 13.06 20.21
CA PHE A 325 4.01 14.12 20.96
C PHE A 325 3.12 15.33 21.27
N SER A 326 1.84 15.09 21.59
CA SER A 326 0.81 16.12 21.80
C SER A 326 1.17 17.19 22.84
N GLY A 327 2.08 16.90 23.76
CA GLY A 327 2.60 17.87 24.75
C GLY A 327 3.62 18.89 24.18
N ASP A 328 4.07 18.73 22.95
CA ASP A 328 5.02 19.63 22.30
C ASP A 328 4.29 20.61 21.38
N VAL A 329 4.17 21.87 21.82
CA VAL A 329 3.44 22.92 21.08
C VAL A 329 4.05 23.25 19.72
N LYS A 330 5.34 22.93 19.49
CA LYS A 330 6.04 23.23 18.24
C LYS A 330 5.60 22.33 17.09
N ILE A 331 5.02 21.19 17.38
CA ILE A 331 4.60 20.22 16.33
C ILE A 331 3.20 20.44 15.80
N GLN A 332 2.40 21.31 16.41
CA GLN A 332 0.97 21.49 16.07
C GLN A 332 0.72 21.81 14.60
N ASN A 333 1.68 22.46 13.93
CA ASN A 333 1.58 22.83 12.51
C ASN A 333 2.50 22.02 11.60
N ILE A 334 3.10 20.93 12.07
CA ILE A 334 3.94 20.07 11.25
C ILE A 334 3.06 19.05 10.53
N THR A 335 2.81 19.26 9.23
CA THR A 335 1.97 18.41 8.36
C THR A 335 2.79 17.59 7.37
N ASN A 336 4.12 17.65 7.43
CA ASN A 336 5.04 17.05 6.47
C ASN A 336 6.14 16.18 7.10
N GLN A 337 5.90 15.75 8.34
CA GLN A 337 6.68 14.75 9.06
C GLN A 337 5.72 13.81 9.78
N TYR A 338 6.01 12.53 9.78
CA TYR A 338 5.13 11.54 10.42
C TYR A 338 5.92 10.39 11.05
N MET A 339 5.32 9.76 12.04
CA MET A 339 5.82 8.51 12.61
C MET A 339 5.42 7.33 11.74
N MET A 340 6.32 6.40 11.52
CA MET A 340 6.10 5.09 10.94
C MET A 340 6.36 4.04 12.01
N GLY A 341 5.29 3.45 12.58
CA GLY A 341 5.38 2.71 13.84
C GLY A 341 5.85 3.59 14.99
N ASP A 342 6.40 3.00 16.05
CA ASP A 342 6.71 3.72 17.29
C ASP A 342 8.12 4.35 17.31
N ASN A 343 9.02 3.86 16.45
CA ASN A 343 10.43 4.14 16.57
C ASN A 343 11.04 4.88 15.36
N LEU A 344 10.29 5.06 14.29
CA LEU A 344 10.77 5.69 13.06
C LEU A 344 10.00 6.96 12.75
N MET A 345 10.71 8.03 12.44
CA MET A 345 10.15 9.28 11.93
C MET A 345 10.55 9.45 10.46
N VAL A 346 9.57 9.73 9.62
CA VAL A 346 9.77 10.05 8.20
C VAL A 346 9.70 11.55 8.02
N ALA A 347 10.72 12.12 7.39
CA ALA A 347 10.78 13.54 7.05
C ALA A 347 11.12 13.71 5.56
N PRO A 348 10.14 13.60 4.64
CA PRO A 348 10.38 13.62 3.21
C PRO A 348 10.98 14.96 2.77
N LEU A 349 11.89 14.95 1.80
CA LEU A 349 12.36 16.17 1.16
C LEU A 349 11.21 16.81 0.35
N LEU A 350 11.09 18.12 0.44
CA LEU A 350 9.99 18.88 -0.16
C LEU A 350 10.35 19.52 -1.51
N ASP A 351 11.63 19.42 -1.90
CA ASP A 351 12.18 19.98 -3.13
C ASP A 351 13.40 19.18 -3.63
N ASP A 352 14.03 19.66 -4.67
CA ASP A 352 15.17 19.02 -5.34
C ASP A 352 16.54 19.38 -4.72
N THR A 353 16.58 20.19 -3.67
CA THR A 353 17.87 20.66 -3.08
C THR A 353 18.61 19.56 -2.34
N GLY A 354 17.93 18.49 -1.98
CA GLY A 354 18.50 17.43 -1.16
C GLY A 354 18.63 17.77 0.32
N LYS A 355 18.17 18.96 0.73
CA LYS A 355 18.23 19.47 2.10
C LYS A 355 16.85 19.87 2.61
N ARG A 356 16.66 19.73 3.92
CA ARG A 356 15.51 20.32 4.60
C ARG A 356 15.79 20.58 6.07
N THR A 357 15.04 21.50 6.66
CA THR A 357 14.93 21.62 8.11
C THR A 357 13.95 20.58 8.63
N VAL A 358 14.38 19.77 9.58
CA VAL A 358 13.59 18.74 10.26
C VAL A 358 13.45 19.12 11.73
N TYR A 359 12.24 19.12 12.24
CA TYR A 359 11.99 19.22 13.66
C TYR A 359 12.08 17.83 14.29
N PHE A 360 12.95 17.65 15.27
CA PHE A 360 13.05 16.44 16.07
C PHE A 360 12.33 16.64 17.40
N PRO A 361 11.29 15.88 17.73
CA PRO A 361 10.70 15.87 19.06
C PRO A 361 11.73 15.53 20.14
N LYS A 362 11.46 15.92 21.39
CA LYS A 362 12.37 15.70 22.52
C LYS A 362 12.87 14.25 22.62
N GLY A 363 14.14 14.08 22.82
CA GLY A 363 14.87 12.80 22.87
C GLY A 363 16.03 12.79 21.89
N THR A 364 16.66 11.64 21.73
CA THR A 364 17.78 11.46 20.79
C THR A 364 17.26 10.78 19.53
N TRP A 365 17.74 11.18 18.38
CA TRP A 365 17.38 10.64 17.07
C TRP A 365 18.62 10.29 16.26
N TYR A 366 18.50 9.36 15.37
CA TYR A 366 19.60 8.89 14.51
C TYR A 366 19.16 8.85 13.05
N ASN A 367 19.98 9.36 12.15
CA ASN A 367 19.78 9.17 10.72
C ASN A 367 19.87 7.67 10.39
N PHE A 368 18.83 7.13 9.77
CA PHE A 368 18.77 5.70 9.43
C PHE A 368 19.89 5.24 8.47
N ASN A 369 20.38 6.14 7.60
CA ASN A 369 21.37 5.79 6.59
C ASN A 369 22.81 5.92 7.10
N THR A 370 23.09 6.98 7.90
CA THR A 370 24.45 7.35 8.32
C THR A 370 24.75 7.06 9.79
N ASN A 371 23.71 6.83 10.60
CA ASN A 371 23.76 6.77 12.07
C ASN A 371 24.17 8.10 12.74
N GLU A 372 24.14 9.21 12.01
CA GLU A 372 24.37 10.53 12.58
C GLU A 372 23.33 10.83 13.67
N ARG A 373 23.80 11.36 14.81
CA ARG A 373 22.99 11.61 16.00
C ARG A 373 22.49 13.04 16.03
N TYR A 374 21.22 13.24 16.37
CA TYR A 374 20.56 14.52 16.57
C TYR A 374 19.95 14.61 17.97
N GLU A 375 20.13 15.73 18.64
CA GLU A 375 19.41 16.03 19.89
C GLU A 375 18.08 16.69 19.56
N GLY A 376 16.99 16.10 20.07
CA GLY A 376 15.63 16.57 19.83
C GLY A 376 15.23 17.75 20.73
N GLY A 377 14.01 18.26 20.49
CA GLY A 377 13.46 19.47 21.07
C GLY A 377 13.71 20.71 20.21
N GLY A 378 14.24 20.53 18.98
CA GLY A 378 14.58 21.60 18.07
C GLY A 378 14.68 21.17 16.60
N GLU A 379 15.01 22.14 15.76
CA GLU A 379 15.19 21.97 14.32
C GLU A 379 16.66 21.76 13.96
N HIS A 380 16.88 20.90 12.97
CA HIS A 380 18.20 20.65 12.39
C HIS A 380 18.11 20.63 10.86
N GLU A 381 19.10 21.22 10.18
CA GLU A 381 19.26 21.03 8.75
C GLU A 381 19.80 19.62 8.50
N VAL A 382 19.11 18.86 7.65
CA VAL A 382 19.52 17.51 7.23
C VAL A 382 19.71 17.46 5.74
N THR A 383 20.64 16.63 5.29
CA THR A 383 20.88 16.31 3.88
C THR A 383 20.53 14.86 3.63
N ILE A 384 19.72 14.59 2.59
CA ILE A 384 19.29 13.25 2.20
C ILE A 384 19.62 13.06 0.72
N ALA A 385 20.46 12.10 0.40
CA ALA A 385 20.79 11.75 -0.98
C ALA A 385 19.60 11.09 -1.69
N MET A 386 19.64 10.99 -3.03
CA MET A 386 18.57 10.37 -3.81
C MET A 386 18.43 8.87 -3.52
N ASP A 387 19.51 8.22 -3.14
CA ASP A 387 19.59 6.79 -2.82
C ASP A 387 19.45 6.49 -1.32
N GLU A 388 19.01 7.46 -0.54
CA GLU A 388 18.81 7.37 0.92
C GLU A 388 17.33 7.52 1.28
N MET A 389 16.90 6.87 2.37
CA MET A 389 15.55 7.05 2.91
C MET A 389 15.52 8.28 3.84
N PRO A 390 14.50 9.18 3.71
CA PRO A 390 14.31 10.31 4.62
C PRO A 390 13.76 9.84 5.97
N LEU A 391 14.54 9.04 6.70
CA LEU A 391 14.12 8.25 7.84
C LEU A 391 15.04 8.44 9.02
N PHE A 392 14.46 8.63 10.21
CA PHE A 392 15.18 8.85 11.47
C PHE A 392 14.69 7.87 12.54
N VAL A 393 15.63 7.33 13.31
CA VAL A 393 15.36 6.33 14.34
C VAL A 393 15.40 6.96 15.71
N LYS A 394 14.40 6.71 16.53
CA LYS A 394 14.36 7.16 17.93
C LYS A 394 15.43 6.44 18.76
N GLY A 395 16.19 7.17 19.56
CA GLY A 395 17.15 6.60 20.50
C GLY A 395 16.50 5.83 21.63
N GLY A 396 17.23 4.87 22.20
CA GLY A 396 16.72 3.99 23.25
C GLY A 396 15.83 2.86 22.74
N THR A 397 15.88 2.53 21.44
CA THR A 397 14.99 1.55 20.81
C THR A 397 15.74 0.37 20.20
N ILE A 398 15.03 -0.73 19.99
CA ILE A 398 15.46 -1.86 19.17
C ILE A 398 14.67 -1.79 17.85
N LEU A 399 15.38 -1.63 16.74
CA LEU A 399 14.81 -1.66 15.39
C LEU A 399 15.15 -3.00 14.73
N PRO A 400 14.19 -3.92 14.59
CA PRO A 400 14.40 -5.19 13.90
C PRO A 400 14.36 -4.97 12.38
N LEU A 401 15.44 -5.26 11.70
CA LEU A 401 15.58 -5.16 10.26
C LEU A 401 15.81 -6.54 9.64
N ALA A 402 15.08 -6.86 8.59
CA ALA A 402 15.28 -8.10 7.86
C ALA A 402 16.45 -8.00 6.87
N LYS A 403 17.07 -9.14 6.53
CA LYS A 403 17.80 -9.24 5.27
C LYS A 403 16.77 -9.17 4.13
N PRO A 404 16.99 -8.34 3.08
CA PRO A 404 15.99 -8.14 2.05
C PRO A 404 15.74 -9.42 1.24
N LEU A 405 14.47 -9.70 0.98
CA LEU A 405 14.00 -10.77 0.11
C LEU A 405 13.59 -10.19 -1.26
N GLN A 406 13.62 -11.00 -2.31
CA GLN A 406 13.14 -10.60 -3.65
C GLN A 406 11.61 -10.57 -3.72
N TYR A 407 10.96 -11.36 -2.88
CA TYR A 407 9.51 -11.47 -2.70
C TYR A 407 9.21 -12.08 -1.35
N VAL A 408 7.97 -11.93 -0.90
CA VAL A 408 7.45 -12.58 0.30
C VAL A 408 6.52 -13.72 -0.14
N ALA A 409 6.98 -14.95 0.03
CA ALA A 409 6.16 -16.15 -0.16
C ALA A 409 5.44 -16.54 1.15
N ASP A 410 4.46 -17.41 1.03
CA ASP A 410 3.65 -17.86 2.18
C ASP A 410 4.49 -18.62 3.22
N ASP A 411 5.64 -19.16 2.84
CA ASP A 411 6.61 -19.88 3.71
C ASP A 411 7.89 -19.06 4.00
N SER A 412 7.95 -17.80 3.59
CA SER A 412 9.14 -16.96 3.81
C SER A 412 9.50 -16.84 5.29
N VAL A 413 10.78 -17.02 5.60
CA VAL A 413 11.37 -16.76 6.92
C VAL A 413 12.36 -15.60 6.78
N PHE A 414 12.17 -14.56 7.59
CA PHE A 414 13.03 -13.39 7.58
C PHE A 414 14.19 -13.58 8.59
N ASP A 415 15.42 -13.41 8.12
CA ASP A 415 16.58 -13.24 8.99
C ASP A 415 16.63 -11.83 9.53
N ILE A 416 16.51 -11.68 10.84
CA ILE A 416 16.40 -10.40 11.54
C ILE A 416 17.73 -10.02 12.17
N VAL A 417 18.17 -8.80 11.88
CA VAL A 417 19.25 -8.09 12.57
C VAL A 417 18.62 -7.01 13.44
N CYS A 418 18.80 -7.10 14.75
CA CYS A 418 18.27 -6.13 15.70
C CYS A 418 19.28 -4.97 15.87
N HIS A 419 18.94 -3.78 15.38
CA HIS A 419 19.72 -2.57 15.58
C HIS A 419 19.27 -1.88 16.88
N VAL A 420 20.18 -1.68 17.81
CA VAL A 420 19.96 -1.02 19.11
C VAL A 420 20.56 0.37 19.07
N TYR A 421 19.71 1.39 19.14
CA TYR A 421 20.14 2.78 19.00
C TYR A 421 20.29 3.49 20.35
N GLY A 422 21.44 4.12 20.56
CA GLY A 422 21.78 4.88 21.77
C GLY A 422 22.40 4.03 22.88
N ASP A 423 22.75 4.69 23.99
CA ASP A 423 23.37 4.08 25.17
C ASP A 423 22.35 3.34 26.06
N ALA A 424 21.40 2.65 25.43
CA ALA A 424 20.38 1.90 26.17
C ALA A 424 21.01 0.73 26.94
N SER A 425 21.13 0.90 28.26
CA SER A 425 21.39 -0.23 29.15
C SER A 425 20.25 -1.23 29.15
N GLU A 426 19.03 -0.75 28.85
CA GLU A 426 17.81 -1.53 28.71
C GLU A 426 16.98 -0.97 27.54
N ALA A 427 16.50 -1.85 26.67
CA ALA A 427 15.57 -1.54 25.60
C ALA A 427 14.68 -2.75 25.31
N THR A 428 13.43 -2.50 24.90
CA THR A 428 12.49 -3.55 24.51
C THR A 428 11.82 -3.23 23.18
N SER A 429 11.41 -4.25 22.44
CA SER A 429 10.62 -4.14 21.24
C SER A 429 9.86 -5.44 20.99
N THR A 430 8.94 -5.45 20.06
CA THR A 430 8.18 -6.65 19.69
C THR A 430 8.20 -6.89 18.19
N LEU A 431 7.94 -8.14 17.79
CA LEU A 431 7.57 -8.50 16.43
C LEU A 431 6.35 -9.41 16.47
N PHE A 432 5.34 -9.09 15.69
CA PHE A 432 4.18 -9.93 15.48
C PHE A 432 4.48 -11.02 14.44
N GLU A 433 4.05 -12.24 14.72
CA GLU A 433 4.31 -13.42 13.89
C GLU A 433 3.07 -14.28 13.76
N ASP A 434 2.63 -14.56 12.54
CA ASP A 434 1.55 -15.49 12.19
C ASP A 434 1.81 -16.14 10.82
N ASP A 435 0.81 -16.76 10.19
CA ASP A 435 0.96 -17.37 8.86
C ASP A 435 1.01 -16.36 7.70
N GLY A 436 0.59 -15.10 7.91
CA GLY A 436 0.60 -14.04 6.92
C GLY A 436 -0.43 -14.17 5.79
N VAL A 437 -1.29 -15.19 5.80
CA VAL A 437 -2.21 -15.52 4.70
C VAL A 437 -3.65 -15.75 5.11
N SER A 438 -3.90 -16.18 6.35
CA SER A 438 -5.24 -16.49 6.86
C SER A 438 -5.68 -15.50 7.94
N TYR A 439 -6.97 -15.58 8.32
CA TYR A 439 -7.53 -14.89 9.49
C TYR A 439 -7.46 -15.75 10.77
N ASP A 440 -6.63 -16.79 10.78
CA ASP A 440 -6.45 -17.66 11.96
C ASP A 440 -5.84 -16.90 13.15
N PHE A 441 -5.12 -15.81 12.92
CA PHE A 441 -4.62 -14.95 14.00
C PHE A 441 -5.78 -14.37 14.84
N GLU A 442 -6.90 -14.02 14.21
CA GLU A 442 -8.08 -13.44 14.83
C GLU A 442 -9.04 -14.54 15.32
N SER A 443 -9.44 -15.47 14.41
CA SER A 443 -10.47 -16.48 14.67
C SER A 443 -10.01 -17.60 15.61
N LYS A 444 -8.69 -17.90 15.65
CA LYS A 444 -8.10 -19.00 16.43
C LYS A 444 -7.00 -18.53 17.40
N ASN A 445 -6.72 -17.23 17.49
CA ASN A 445 -5.58 -16.66 18.21
C ASN A 445 -4.24 -17.29 17.78
N SER A 446 -4.11 -17.68 16.49
CA SER A 446 -2.92 -18.36 15.97
C SER A 446 -1.84 -17.35 15.58
N TYR A 447 -1.19 -16.77 16.57
CA TYR A 447 -0.07 -15.82 16.39
C TYR A 447 0.92 -15.90 17.55
N ASN A 448 2.08 -15.28 17.36
CA ASN A 448 3.09 -15.08 18.38
C ASN A 448 3.53 -13.62 18.45
N TRP A 449 3.98 -13.21 19.63
CA TRP A 449 4.83 -12.05 19.84
C TRP A 449 6.26 -12.53 20.10
N LEU A 450 7.22 -12.03 19.31
CA LEU A 450 8.62 -12.12 19.67
C LEU A 450 8.95 -10.90 20.55
N LEU A 451 9.27 -11.15 21.79
CA LEU A 451 9.68 -10.14 22.76
C LEU A 451 11.19 -9.97 22.61
N LEU A 452 11.63 -8.82 22.09
CA LEU A 452 13.03 -8.45 21.95
C LEU A 452 13.45 -7.62 23.18
N ASP A 453 14.54 -7.98 23.82
CA ASP A 453 14.99 -7.38 25.06
C ASP A 453 16.52 -7.19 25.04
N VAL A 454 16.98 -6.01 25.45
CA VAL A 454 18.39 -5.70 25.68
C VAL A 454 18.56 -5.36 27.14
N LYS A 455 19.50 -6.06 27.81
CA LYS A 455 19.92 -5.77 29.18
C LYS A 455 21.44 -5.84 29.29
N ASN A 456 22.05 -4.81 29.88
CA ASN A 456 23.48 -4.75 30.10
C ASN A 456 24.30 -5.02 28.82
N GLY A 457 23.90 -4.43 27.70
CA GLY A 457 24.56 -4.58 26.40
C GLY A 457 24.42 -5.96 25.76
N LYS A 458 23.50 -6.80 26.21
CA LYS A 458 23.22 -8.13 25.65
C LYS A 458 21.79 -8.22 25.18
N GLY A 459 21.61 -8.54 23.90
CA GLY A 459 20.30 -8.80 23.30
C GLY A 459 19.85 -10.23 23.46
N LYS A 460 18.57 -10.43 23.72
CA LYS A 460 17.90 -11.73 23.72
C LYS A 460 16.48 -11.58 23.20
N TYR A 461 15.86 -12.70 22.81
CA TYR A 461 14.44 -12.69 22.46
C TYR A 461 13.73 -13.93 23.00
N LYS A 462 12.41 -13.81 23.15
CA LYS A 462 11.52 -14.90 23.54
C LYS A 462 10.26 -14.86 22.67
N ARG A 463 9.86 -16.01 22.16
CA ARG A 463 8.59 -16.19 21.44
C ARG A 463 7.49 -16.54 22.44
N LYS A 464 6.34 -15.83 22.37
CA LYS A 464 5.15 -16.04 23.20
C LYS A 464 3.91 -16.05 22.33
N GLY A 465 3.14 -17.14 22.35
CA GLY A 465 1.89 -17.30 21.60
C GLY A 465 1.61 -18.75 21.23
N SER A 466 0.70 -18.94 20.28
CA SER A 466 0.18 -20.27 19.90
C SER A 466 0.51 -20.70 18.47
N TYR A 467 0.96 -19.78 17.62
CA TYR A 467 1.35 -20.08 16.23
C TYR A 467 2.53 -21.06 16.21
N LYS A 468 2.39 -22.15 15.46
CA LYS A 468 3.37 -23.25 15.42
C LYS A 468 4.44 -23.08 14.34
N GLY A 469 4.22 -22.16 13.39
CA GLY A 469 5.21 -21.86 12.36
C GLY A 469 6.33 -20.94 12.85
N LYS A 470 7.19 -20.54 11.92
CA LYS A 470 8.30 -19.63 12.17
C LYS A 470 8.45 -18.67 10.97
N ARG A 471 8.31 -17.38 11.25
CA ARG A 471 8.53 -16.32 10.26
C ARG A 471 9.81 -15.52 10.47
N TYR A 472 10.33 -15.53 11.68
CA TYR A 472 11.52 -14.76 12.04
C TYR A 472 12.61 -15.61 12.64
N ASN A 473 13.85 -15.35 12.20
CA ASN A 473 15.07 -15.87 12.77
C ASN A 473 15.93 -14.69 13.22
N VAL A 474 16.00 -14.40 14.52
CA VAL A 474 16.86 -13.32 15.04
C VAL A 474 18.30 -13.82 15.06
N SER A 475 19.13 -13.27 14.17
CA SER A 475 20.49 -13.75 13.90
C SER A 475 21.59 -12.88 14.53
N GLU A 476 21.33 -11.57 14.71
CA GLU A 476 22.37 -10.63 15.09
C GLU A 476 21.83 -9.44 15.88
N TRP A 477 22.69 -8.83 16.71
CA TRP A 477 22.43 -7.61 17.45
C TRP A 477 23.55 -6.61 17.19
N VAL A 478 23.21 -5.44 16.65
CA VAL A 478 24.13 -4.34 16.30
C VAL A 478 23.84 -3.15 17.21
N PHE A 479 24.85 -2.67 17.94
CA PHE A 479 24.71 -1.55 18.86
C PHE A 479 25.26 -0.28 18.20
N ILE A 480 24.42 0.75 18.08
CA ILE A 480 24.70 2.04 17.46
C ILE A 480 24.65 3.11 18.57
N LYS A 481 25.80 3.73 18.84
CA LYS A 481 25.98 4.70 19.93
C LYS A 481 25.88 6.14 19.45
#